data_f85e849c4da591a61d6f84d8ab491bf2
#
_entry.id   f85e849c4da591a61d6f84d8ab491bf2
#
_cell.length_a   1.000
_cell.length_b   1.000
_cell.length_c   1.000
_cell.angle_alpha   90.00
_cell.angle_beta   90.00
_cell.angle_gamma   90.00
#
_symmetry.space_group_name_H-M   'P 1'
#
loop_
_entity.id
_entity.type
_entity.pdbx_description
1 polymer ?
#
loop_
_entity_poly.entity_id
_entity_poly.type
_entity_poly.pdbx_seq_one_letter_code
_entity_poly.pdbx_strand_id
1 'polypeptide(L)'
;MPLQIGYEKTLHLIFPTEVKYYSIGGDYVIGEKVGNCPEIIRLKAAEENFPGETTLSVVTADTKFYSYAISYNAHPVESYVRVDGQAPAPHTLPVGKDRQMFLIFPAGITYVDYGSTNVEVEKAEGVDNILAVKATGEFTEDTNISAVVEGGNSILSISIMSRFRNVSALSLTRKRRKG
;
A
#
# COMPACT_ATOMS: atom_id res chain seq x y z
N MET A 1 11.60 -3.44 13.93
CA MET A 1 11.81 -2.79 12.62
C MET A 1 11.01 -1.50 12.61
N PRO A 2 11.59 -0.35 12.31
CA PRO A 2 10.83 0.89 12.16
C PRO A 2 9.93 0.80 10.93
N LEU A 3 8.71 1.29 11.03
CA LEU A 3 7.75 1.39 9.94
C LEU A 3 7.71 2.83 9.44
N GLN A 4 7.57 3.01 8.14
CA GLN A 4 7.37 4.31 7.53
C GLN A 4 6.01 4.35 6.85
N ILE A 5 5.23 5.38 7.15
CA ILE A 5 3.90 5.60 6.57
C ILE A 5 3.81 6.97 5.94
N GLY A 6 2.99 7.09 4.92
CA GLY A 6 2.72 8.34 4.22
C GLY A 6 1.26 8.75 4.30
N TYR A 7 0.98 9.95 3.78
CA TYR A 7 -0.38 10.48 3.70
C TYR A 7 -1.13 9.92 2.49
N GLU A 8 -0.45 9.68 1.37
CA GLU A 8 -1.05 9.22 0.11
C GLU A 8 -0.99 7.69 -0.10
N LYS A 9 -0.33 6.97 0.81
CA LYS A 9 -0.21 5.51 0.76
C LYS A 9 -0.64 4.85 2.04
N THR A 10 -1.36 3.74 1.91
CA THR A 10 -1.71 2.87 3.02
C THR A 10 -0.66 1.77 3.16
N LEU A 11 -0.18 1.54 4.38
CA LEU A 11 0.67 0.39 4.73
C LEU A 11 -0.19 -0.71 5.34
N HIS A 12 -0.07 -1.93 4.83
CA HIS A 12 -0.73 -3.11 5.40
C HIS A 12 0.27 -3.97 6.16
N LEU A 13 -0.03 -4.24 7.42
CA LEU A 13 0.71 -5.20 8.24
C LEU A 13 -0.05 -6.50 8.29
N ILE A 14 0.58 -7.59 7.81
CA ILE A 14 -0.01 -8.92 7.75
C ILE A 14 0.64 -9.78 8.83
N PHE A 15 -0.16 -10.17 9.81
CA PHE A 15 0.28 -11.02 10.91
C PHE A 15 0.05 -12.51 10.59
N PRO A 16 0.80 -13.43 11.21
CA PRO A 16 0.63 -14.86 10.96
C PRO A 16 -0.70 -15.42 11.48
N THR A 17 -1.33 -14.72 12.43
CA THR A 17 -2.63 -15.09 13.00
C THR A 17 -3.46 -13.83 13.25
N GLU A 18 -4.76 -14.01 13.55
CA GLU A 18 -5.70 -12.93 13.84
C GLU A 18 -5.14 -11.94 14.87
N VAL A 19 -5.31 -10.65 14.62
CA VAL A 19 -5.03 -9.57 15.57
C VAL A 19 -6.17 -9.49 16.60
N LYS A 20 -5.88 -9.77 17.86
CA LYS A 20 -6.84 -9.67 18.96
C LYS A 20 -6.95 -8.25 19.52
N TYR A 21 -5.81 -7.58 19.60
CA TYR A 21 -5.73 -6.22 20.14
C TYR A 21 -4.66 -5.42 19.41
N TYR A 22 -4.87 -4.14 19.23
CA TYR A 22 -3.83 -3.19 18.83
C TYR A 22 -4.07 -1.84 19.50
N SER A 23 -2.98 -1.07 19.64
CA SER A 23 -2.99 0.29 20.17
C SER A 23 -1.97 1.14 19.42
N ILE A 24 -2.36 2.37 19.13
CA ILE A 24 -1.49 3.38 18.50
C ILE A 24 -1.24 4.49 19.51
N GLY A 25 0.02 4.90 19.64
CA GLY A 25 0.47 5.81 20.71
C GLY A 25 0.12 7.28 20.54
N GLY A 26 -0.43 7.71 19.41
CA GLY A 26 -0.77 9.12 19.15
C GLY A 26 -1.77 9.28 18.01
N ASP A 27 -2.21 10.50 17.80
CA ASP A 27 -3.28 10.85 16.86
C ASP A 27 -2.81 11.04 15.40
N TYR A 28 -1.51 10.95 15.16
CA TYR A 28 -0.91 11.14 13.83
C TYR A 28 -1.08 9.96 12.87
N VAL A 29 -1.57 8.84 13.37
CA VAL A 29 -1.71 7.60 12.60
C VAL A 29 -3.13 7.07 12.67
N ILE A 30 -3.71 6.86 11.51
CA ILE A 30 -4.97 6.13 11.37
C ILE A 30 -4.62 4.65 11.21
N GLY A 31 -5.17 3.81 12.07
CA GLY A 31 -5.01 2.36 12.01
C GLY A 31 -6.33 1.64 12.19
N GLU A 32 -6.56 0.64 11.36
CA GLU A 32 -7.79 -0.14 11.39
C GLU A 32 -7.53 -1.62 11.11
N LYS A 33 -8.27 -2.50 11.77
CA LYS A 33 -8.36 -3.91 11.39
C LYS A 33 -9.21 -4.05 10.12
N VAL A 34 -8.77 -4.89 9.20
CA VAL A 34 -9.54 -5.19 8.00
C VAL A 34 -10.62 -6.20 8.34
N GLY A 35 -11.89 -5.83 8.16
CA GLY A 35 -13.04 -6.62 8.66
C GLY A 35 -13.08 -8.07 8.21
N ASN A 36 -12.77 -8.34 6.93
CA ASN A 36 -12.78 -9.69 6.35
C ASN A 36 -11.41 -10.40 6.42
N CYS A 37 -10.38 -9.72 6.94
CA CYS A 37 -9.02 -10.21 7.05
C CYS A 37 -8.48 -9.84 8.44
N PRO A 38 -8.90 -10.56 9.50
CA PRO A 38 -8.62 -10.18 10.89
C PRO A 38 -7.13 -10.23 11.26
N GLU A 39 -6.29 -10.83 10.43
CA GLU A 39 -4.84 -10.84 10.54
C GLU A 39 -4.17 -9.58 9.98
N ILE A 40 -4.94 -8.65 9.40
CA ILE A 40 -4.40 -7.46 8.74
C ILE A 40 -4.76 -6.19 9.50
N ILE A 41 -3.76 -5.34 9.74
CA ILE A 41 -3.93 -3.94 10.14
C ILE A 41 -3.49 -3.05 8.99
N ARG A 42 -4.33 -2.10 8.60
CA ARG A 42 -3.94 -1.01 7.70
C ARG A 42 -3.56 0.23 8.49
N LEU A 43 -2.51 0.92 8.05
CA LEU A 43 -1.99 2.12 8.66
C LEU A 43 -1.82 3.22 7.61
N LYS A 44 -2.14 4.44 8.00
CA LYS A 44 -1.96 5.63 7.16
C LYS A 44 -1.65 6.83 8.05
N ALA A 45 -0.87 7.78 7.55
CA ALA A 45 -0.70 9.06 8.25
C ALA A 45 -2.02 9.85 8.24
N ALA A 46 -2.41 10.40 9.38
CA ALA A 46 -3.58 11.26 9.51
C ALA A 46 -3.33 12.66 8.94
N GLU A 47 -2.07 13.08 8.94
CA GLU A 47 -1.61 14.36 8.40
C GLU A 47 -0.21 14.22 7.77
N GLU A 48 0.13 15.15 6.88
CA GLU A 48 1.46 15.19 6.29
C GLU A 48 2.49 15.68 7.29
N ASN A 49 3.71 15.14 7.19
CA ASN A 49 4.88 15.60 7.95
C ASN A 49 4.70 15.63 9.48
N PHE A 50 3.96 14.68 10.05
CA PHE A 50 3.86 14.61 11.50
C PHE A 50 5.25 14.44 12.14
N PRO A 51 5.53 15.12 13.28
CA PRO A 51 6.85 15.13 13.87
C PRO A 51 7.15 13.89 14.70
N GLY A 52 8.42 13.44 14.67
CA GLY A 52 8.90 12.40 15.56
C GLY A 52 8.43 10.99 15.21
N GLU A 53 8.28 10.18 16.23
CA GLU A 53 7.85 8.78 16.13
C GLU A 53 6.66 8.52 17.05
N THR A 54 5.79 7.63 16.63
CA THR A 54 4.76 7.02 17.47
C THR A 54 4.92 5.51 17.50
N THR A 55 4.09 4.82 18.24
CA THR A 55 4.18 3.37 18.42
C THR A 55 2.89 2.67 17.99
N LEU A 56 3.03 1.50 17.41
CA LEU A 56 1.98 0.51 17.24
C LEU A 56 2.32 -0.70 18.09
N SER A 57 1.40 -1.09 18.96
CA SER A 57 1.47 -2.33 19.74
C SER A 57 0.37 -3.28 19.28
N VAL A 58 0.70 -4.54 19.04
CA VAL A 58 -0.24 -5.55 18.53
C VAL A 58 -0.13 -6.84 19.33
N VAL A 59 -1.27 -7.44 19.65
CA VAL A 59 -1.37 -8.79 20.22
C VAL A 59 -2.16 -9.68 19.27
N THR A 60 -1.59 -10.81 18.91
CA THR A 60 -2.19 -11.79 18.01
C THR A 60 -2.84 -12.96 18.75
N ALA A 61 -3.64 -13.76 18.06
CA ALA A 61 -4.38 -14.89 18.64
C ALA A 61 -3.48 -15.98 19.26
N ASP A 62 -2.24 -16.12 18.74
CA ASP A 62 -1.20 -16.99 19.32
C ASP A 62 -0.44 -16.34 20.50
N THR A 63 -1.02 -15.27 21.08
CA THR A 63 -0.53 -14.54 22.25
C THR A 63 0.82 -13.83 22.06
N LYS A 64 1.29 -13.67 20.84
CA LYS A 64 2.50 -12.91 20.56
C LYS A 64 2.23 -11.42 20.64
N PHE A 65 3.22 -10.71 21.17
CA PHE A 65 3.25 -9.24 21.24
C PHE A 65 4.25 -8.67 20.25
N TYR A 66 3.80 -7.72 19.46
CA TYR A 66 4.62 -6.98 18.51
C TYR A 66 4.57 -5.51 18.84
N SER A 67 5.73 -4.83 18.71
CA SER A 67 5.82 -3.38 18.88
C SER A 67 6.65 -2.78 17.76
N TYR A 68 6.15 -1.72 17.17
CA TYR A 68 6.76 -1.01 16.05
C TYR A 68 6.86 0.48 16.36
N ALA A 69 7.99 1.08 16.04
CA ALA A 69 8.10 2.52 15.90
C ALA A 69 7.60 2.93 14.51
N ILE A 70 6.78 3.97 14.45
CA ILE A 70 6.19 4.49 13.21
C ILE A 70 6.66 5.94 13.05
N SER A 71 7.21 6.26 11.88
CA SER A 71 7.58 7.61 11.49
C SER A 71 6.95 8.00 10.14
N TYR A 72 6.88 9.29 9.88
CA TYR A 72 6.40 9.81 8.61
C TYR A 72 7.47 9.70 7.52
N ASN A 73 7.04 9.33 6.32
CA ASN A 73 7.82 9.47 5.10
C ASN A 73 6.85 9.86 3.97
N ALA A 74 7.12 10.97 3.26
CA ALA A 74 6.29 11.39 2.13
C ALA A 74 6.25 10.34 1.00
N HIS A 75 7.33 9.55 0.84
CA HIS A 75 7.48 8.55 -0.21
C HIS A 75 7.83 7.16 0.37
N PRO A 76 6.95 6.53 1.17
CA PRO A 76 7.25 5.23 1.73
C PRO A 76 7.38 4.18 0.62
N VAL A 77 8.40 3.34 0.71
CA VAL A 77 8.67 2.30 -0.28
C VAL A 77 7.68 1.15 -0.13
N GLU A 78 7.49 0.69 1.11
CA GLU A 78 6.62 -0.44 1.39
C GLU A 78 5.16 -0.01 1.41
N SER A 79 4.30 -0.83 0.80
CA SER A 79 2.84 -0.74 0.91
C SER A 79 2.28 -1.87 1.76
N TYR A 80 3.08 -2.89 2.03
CA TYR A 80 2.76 -3.92 3.00
C TYR A 80 4.01 -4.57 3.59
N VAL A 81 3.85 -5.13 4.78
CA VAL A 81 4.87 -5.88 5.49
C VAL A 81 4.24 -7.17 6.04
N ARG A 82 4.83 -8.30 5.69
CA ARG A 82 4.53 -9.57 6.37
C ARG A 82 5.39 -9.68 7.61
N VAL A 83 4.76 -9.88 8.75
CA VAL A 83 5.46 -9.90 10.04
C VAL A 83 6.34 -11.14 10.21
N ASP A 84 6.06 -12.19 9.43
CA ASP A 84 6.74 -13.49 9.45
C ASP A 84 7.56 -13.80 8.19
N GLY A 85 7.69 -12.86 7.26
CA GLY A 85 8.31 -13.12 5.98
C GLY A 85 8.83 -11.89 5.22
N GLN A 86 9.39 -12.12 4.05
CA GLN A 86 9.88 -11.06 3.17
C GLN A 86 8.72 -10.39 2.43
N ALA A 87 8.70 -9.07 2.41
CA ALA A 87 7.82 -8.32 1.52
C ALA A 87 8.34 -8.48 0.08
N PRO A 88 7.51 -8.89 -0.88
CA PRO A 88 7.88 -8.80 -2.29
C PRO A 88 8.06 -7.33 -2.70
N ALA A 89 8.90 -7.10 -3.71
CA ALA A 89 9.11 -5.77 -4.24
C ALA A 89 7.80 -5.18 -4.78
N PRO A 90 7.47 -3.92 -4.48
CA PRO A 90 6.27 -3.29 -5.00
C PRO A 90 6.34 -3.16 -6.52
N HIS A 91 5.26 -3.51 -7.21
CA HIS A 91 5.10 -3.22 -8.62
C HIS A 91 4.62 -1.77 -8.79
N THR A 92 5.24 -1.02 -9.68
CA THR A 92 4.83 0.34 -10.00
C THR A 92 4.16 0.38 -11.35
N LEU A 93 2.93 0.90 -11.43
CA LEU A 93 2.15 0.99 -12.64
C LEU A 93 1.74 2.45 -12.93
N PRO A 94 1.94 2.94 -14.17
CA PRO A 94 1.46 4.26 -14.56
C PRO A 94 -0.02 4.20 -14.92
N VAL A 95 -0.81 5.11 -14.35
CA VAL A 95 -2.22 5.32 -14.72
C VAL A 95 -2.42 6.69 -15.33
N GLY A 96 -3.42 6.83 -16.16
CA GLY A 96 -3.84 8.09 -16.76
C GLY A 96 -5.33 8.35 -16.56
N LYS A 97 -5.73 9.62 -16.72
CA LYS A 97 -7.13 10.04 -16.61
C LYS A 97 -7.98 9.65 -17.83
N ASP A 98 -7.34 9.46 -19.00
CA ASP A 98 -8.03 9.26 -20.26
C ASP A 98 -8.23 7.77 -20.62
N ARG A 99 -7.59 6.88 -19.87
CA ARG A 99 -7.65 5.44 -20.10
C ARG A 99 -7.77 4.68 -18.79
N GLN A 100 -8.68 3.72 -18.79
CA GLN A 100 -8.83 2.75 -17.74
C GLN A 100 -7.82 1.62 -17.91
N MET A 101 -7.21 1.20 -16.82
CA MET A 101 -6.33 0.03 -16.73
C MET A 101 -7.07 -1.09 -15.99
N PHE A 102 -6.88 -2.31 -16.43
CA PHE A 102 -7.45 -3.48 -15.77
C PHE A 102 -6.36 -4.29 -15.09
N LEU A 103 -6.56 -4.58 -13.81
CA LEU A 103 -5.74 -5.48 -13.02
C LEU A 103 -6.48 -6.81 -12.89
N ILE A 104 -5.90 -7.87 -13.45
CA ILE A 104 -6.50 -9.22 -13.46
C ILE A 104 -5.80 -10.06 -12.42
N PHE A 105 -6.56 -10.57 -11.46
CA PHE A 105 -6.07 -11.41 -10.36
C PHE A 105 -6.34 -12.88 -10.62
N PRO A 106 -5.57 -13.79 -10.01
CA PRO A 106 -5.73 -15.24 -10.21
C PRO A 106 -6.98 -15.82 -9.56
N ALA A 107 -7.63 -15.11 -8.64
CA ALA A 107 -8.84 -15.54 -7.93
C ALA A 107 -9.72 -14.32 -7.58
N GLY A 108 -10.91 -14.58 -7.08
CA GLY A 108 -11.87 -13.54 -6.68
C GLY A 108 -11.29 -12.59 -5.63
N ILE A 109 -11.58 -11.30 -5.76
CA ILE A 109 -11.07 -10.25 -4.89
C ILE A 109 -12.02 -10.11 -3.69
N THR A 110 -11.51 -10.34 -2.49
CA THR A 110 -12.26 -10.27 -1.24
C THR A 110 -12.13 -8.92 -0.54
N TYR A 111 -11.05 -8.19 -0.81
CA TYR A 111 -10.79 -6.87 -0.24
C TYR A 111 -9.98 -6.01 -1.20
N VAL A 112 -10.29 -4.72 -1.22
CA VAL A 112 -9.54 -3.70 -1.95
C VAL A 112 -9.40 -2.46 -1.08
N ASP A 113 -8.20 -1.89 -1.06
CA ASP A 113 -7.92 -0.59 -0.47
C ASP A 113 -7.08 0.24 -1.44
N TYR A 114 -7.25 1.55 -1.42
CA TYR A 114 -6.44 2.49 -2.18
C TYR A 114 -6.07 3.70 -1.33
N GLY A 115 -4.82 4.14 -1.47
CA GLY A 115 -4.20 5.11 -0.56
C GLY A 115 -4.74 6.53 -0.66
N SER A 116 -5.27 6.95 -1.82
CA SER A 116 -5.80 8.29 -2.00
C SER A 116 -6.91 8.37 -3.04
N THR A 117 -7.61 9.50 -3.07
CA THR A 117 -8.66 9.81 -4.06
C THR A 117 -8.11 10.17 -5.45
N ASN A 118 -6.79 10.14 -5.63
CA ASN A 118 -6.14 10.37 -6.92
C ASN A 118 -6.41 9.25 -7.93
N VAL A 119 -6.91 8.11 -7.45
CA VAL A 119 -7.33 6.97 -8.28
C VAL A 119 -8.76 6.57 -7.97
N GLU A 120 -9.47 6.20 -9.00
CA GLU A 120 -10.76 5.55 -8.97
C GLU A 120 -10.54 4.06 -9.23
N VAL A 121 -11.06 3.22 -8.34
CA VAL A 121 -10.88 1.76 -8.38
C VAL A 121 -12.23 1.09 -8.23
N GLU A 122 -12.60 0.30 -9.21
CA GLU A 122 -13.88 -0.41 -9.24
C GLU A 122 -13.68 -1.88 -9.62
N LYS A 123 -14.50 -2.77 -9.08
CA LYS A 123 -14.60 -4.14 -9.61
C LYS A 123 -15.30 -4.10 -10.97
N ALA A 124 -14.76 -4.84 -11.93
CA ALA A 124 -15.42 -4.97 -13.23
C ALA A 124 -16.75 -5.70 -13.06
N GLU A 125 -17.80 -5.17 -13.71
CA GLU A 125 -19.15 -5.74 -13.60
C GLU A 125 -19.20 -7.19 -14.08
N GLY A 126 -19.79 -8.06 -13.27
CA GLY A 126 -19.98 -9.49 -13.60
C GLY A 126 -18.75 -10.38 -13.43
N VAL A 127 -17.60 -9.83 -12.99
CA VAL A 127 -16.38 -10.60 -12.69
C VAL A 127 -15.77 -10.16 -11.36
N ASP A 128 -15.36 -11.12 -10.56
CA ASP A 128 -14.91 -10.88 -9.19
C ASP A 128 -13.38 -10.74 -9.05
N ASN A 129 -12.65 -11.04 -10.10
CA ASN A 129 -11.17 -11.07 -10.11
C ASN A 129 -10.53 -9.94 -10.94
N ILE A 130 -11.28 -8.94 -11.36
CA ILE A 130 -10.78 -7.83 -12.17
C ILE A 130 -11.08 -6.49 -11.49
N LEU A 131 -10.06 -5.65 -11.33
CA LEU A 131 -10.20 -4.24 -10.96
C LEU A 131 -9.98 -3.36 -12.17
N ALA A 132 -10.87 -2.40 -12.36
CA ALA A 132 -10.69 -1.28 -13.26
C ALA A 132 -10.10 -0.11 -12.47
N VAL A 133 -9.02 0.46 -12.97
CA VAL A 133 -8.28 1.54 -12.31
C VAL A 133 -8.11 2.71 -13.26
N LYS A 134 -8.37 3.92 -12.78
CA LYS A 134 -8.25 5.15 -13.54
C LYS A 134 -7.75 6.27 -12.64
N ALA A 135 -6.94 7.18 -13.16
CA ALA A 135 -6.60 8.41 -12.45
C ALA A 135 -7.79 9.39 -12.47
N THR A 136 -8.07 10.05 -11.35
CA THR A 136 -9.09 11.11 -11.26
C THR A 136 -8.59 12.44 -11.84
N GLY A 137 -7.25 12.62 -11.89
CA GLY A 137 -6.57 13.79 -12.42
C GLY A 137 -5.07 13.53 -12.52
N GLU A 138 -4.30 14.60 -12.67
CA GLU A 138 -2.84 14.54 -12.53
C GLU A 138 -2.48 14.60 -11.04
N PHE A 139 -1.51 13.79 -10.63
CA PHE A 139 -1.00 13.78 -9.26
C PHE A 139 0.51 13.60 -9.25
N THR A 140 1.17 14.17 -8.25
CA THR A 140 2.63 14.18 -8.12
C THR A 140 3.14 13.12 -7.16
N GLU A 141 2.35 12.79 -6.16
CA GLU A 141 2.69 11.78 -5.15
C GLU A 141 2.15 10.41 -5.55
N ASP A 142 2.99 9.38 -5.48
CA ASP A 142 2.53 8.03 -5.76
C ASP A 142 1.52 7.58 -4.71
N THR A 143 0.47 6.90 -5.16
CA THR A 143 -0.47 6.20 -4.28
C THR A 143 -0.35 4.70 -4.44
N ASN A 144 -1.13 3.93 -3.70
CA ASN A 144 -1.14 2.48 -3.83
C ASN A 144 -2.55 1.91 -3.91
N ILE A 145 -2.64 0.73 -4.52
CA ILE A 145 -3.80 -0.15 -4.45
C ILE A 145 -3.33 -1.45 -3.80
N SER A 146 -4.08 -1.91 -2.82
CA SER A 146 -3.85 -3.20 -2.17
C SER A 146 -5.08 -4.07 -2.33
N ALA A 147 -4.91 -5.30 -2.78
CA ALA A 147 -6.00 -6.25 -2.97
C ALA A 147 -5.69 -7.59 -2.31
N VAL A 148 -6.69 -8.17 -1.66
CA VAL A 148 -6.65 -9.55 -1.13
C VAL A 148 -7.55 -10.41 -1.99
N VAL A 149 -7.07 -11.57 -2.39
CA VAL A 149 -7.82 -12.54 -3.19
C VAL A 149 -8.20 -13.78 -2.37
N GLU A 150 -9.20 -14.50 -2.85
CA GLU A 150 -9.61 -15.78 -2.29
C GLU A 150 -8.45 -16.77 -2.24
N GLY A 151 -8.41 -17.61 -1.19
CA GLY A 151 -7.29 -18.52 -0.92
C GLY A 151 -6.22 -17.94 0.00
N GLY A 152 -6.36 -16.71 0.39
CA GLY A 152 -6.06 -16.17 1.71
C GLY A 152 -4.66 -15.73 2.04
N ASN A 153 -3.67 -15.60 1.19
CA ASN A 153 -2.38 -15.05 1.65
C ASN A 153 -1.69 -14.12 0.63
N SER A 154 -2.39 -13.72 -0.39
CA SER A 154 -1.81 -12.85 -1.42
C SER A 154 -2.40 -11.46 -1.32
N ILE A 155 -1.74 -10.58 -0.57
CA ILE A 155 -1.89 -9.15 -0.81
C ILE A 155 -1.00 -8.82 -2.01
N LEU A 156 -1.61 -8.34 -3.07
CA LEU A 156 -0.92 -7.64 -4.12
C LEU A 156 -1.02 -6.15 -3.82
N SER A 157 0.10 -5.53 -3.49
CA SER A 157 0.19 -4.08 -3.36
C SER A 157 0.91 -3.52 -4.57
N ILE A 158 0.26 -2.56 -5.22
CA ILE A 158 0.73 -1.94 -6.46
C ILE A 158 0.91 -0.45 -6.18
N SER A 159 2.11 0.05 -6.39
CA SER A 159 2.36 1.49 -6.38
C SER A 159 1.85 2.09 -7.70
N ILE A 160 1.05 3.14 -7.59
CA ILE A 160 0.43 3.80 -8.74
C ILE A 160 1.04 5.18 -8.91
N MET A 161 1.54 5.47 -10.10
CA MET A 161 2.07 6.78 -10.47
C MET A 161 1.22 7.42 -11.57
N SER A 162 1.16 8.76 -11.58
CA SER A 162 0.56 9.47 -12.70
C SER A 162 1.40 9.30 -13.96
N ARG A 163 0.76 9.03 -15.08
CA ARG A 163 1.41 8.89 -16.40
C ARG A 163 2.11 10.17 -16.86
N PHE A 164 1.76 11.31 -16.27
CA PHE A 164 2.32 12.64 -16.61
C PHE A 164 3.54 13.04 -15.78
N ARG A 165 4.00 12.21 -14.84
CA ARG A 165 5.32 12.42 -14.28
C ARG A 165 6.32 12.41 -15.45
N ASN A 166 6.79 13.59 -15.82
CA ASN A 166 7.88 13.72 -16.80
C ASN A 166 9.02 12.81 -16.35
N VAL A 167 9.31 11.79 -17.15
CA VAL A 167 10.53 10.98 -17.05
C VAL A 167 11.71 11.84 -17.54
N SER A 168 11.86 13.03 -16.96
CA SER A 168 12.94 13.98 -17.26
C SER A 168 14.16 13.74 -16.38
N ALA A 169 14.48 12.49 -16.04
CA ALA A 169 15.74 12.17 -15.37
C ALA A 169 16.14 10.69 -15.50
N LEU A 170 15.89 10.05 -16.61
CA LEU A 170 16.75 8.96 -17.02
C LEU A 170 17.81 9.55 -17.95
N SER A 171 18.84 10.18 -17.39
CA SER A 171 20.05 10.48 -18.10
C SER A 171 20.69 9.16 -18.50
N LEU A 172 20.43 8.75 -19.73
CA LEU A 172 21.22 7.78 -20.44
C LEU A 172 22.61 8.40 -20.66
N THR A 173 23.48 8.28 -19.68
CA THR A 173 24.91 8.53 -19.86
C THR A 173 25.45 7.43 -20.78
N ARG A 174 25.31 7.67 -22.07
CA ARG A 174 25.95 6.90 -23.12
C ARG A 174 27.47 7.13 -22.97
N LYS A 175 28.18 6.23 -22.29
CA LYS A 175 29.63 6.18 -22.32
C LYS A 175 30.06 6.02 -23.78
N ARG A 176 30.53 7.11 -24.41
CA ARG A 176 31.32 7.04 -25.64
C ARG A 176 32.60 6.28 -25.29
N ARG A 177 32.75 5.08 -25.80
CA ARG A 177 34.05 4.45 -25.97
C ARG A 177 34.77 5.23 -27.05
N LYS A 178 35.87 5.89 -26.67
CA LYS A 178 36.89 6.31 -27.62
C LYS A 178 37.69 5.05 -27.98
N GLY A 179 37.68 4.67 -29.27
CA GLY A 179 38.68 3.83 -29.90
C GLY A 179 39.88 4.67 -30.25
#